data_0c916605a3c602386a253c5833f25f8a
#
_entry.id   0c916605a3c602386a253c5833f25f8a
#
_cell.length_a   1.000
_cell.length_b   1.000
_cell.length_c   1.000
_cell.angle_alpha   90.00
_cell.angle_beta   90.00
_cell.angle_gamma   90.00
#
_symmetry.space_group_name_H-M   'P 1'
#
loop_
_entity.id
_entity.type
_entity.pdbx_description
1 polymer ?
#
loop_
_entity_poly.entity_id
_entity_poly.type
_entity_poly.pdbx_seq_one_letter_code
_entity_poly.pdbx_strand_id
1 'polypeptide(L)' 'MIDLYNKLNERIYDNCKMYYDKYSVQDELTDEQSGIMGGLYQSLNIVANEYLVNNENDNTKYRDLLDKIEKLLEIS' A
#
# COMPACT_ATOMS: atom_id res chain seq x y z
N MET A 1 18.27 13.38 5.53
CA MET A 1 17.87 12.56 4.37
C MET A 1 17.06 11.35 4.75
N ILE A 2 17.49 10.61 5.78
CA ILE A 2 16.72 9.45 6.25
C ILE A 2 15.33 9.87 6.71
N ASP A 3 15.22 10.99 7.42
CA ASP A 3 13.94 11.47 7.91
C ASP A 3 12.98 11.81 6.77
N LEU A 4 13.50 12.45 5.72
CA LEU A 4 12.67 12.77 4.55
C LEU A 4 12.22 11.51 3.84
N TYR A 5 13.11 10.55 3.69
CA TYR A 5 12.82 9.26 3.08
C TYR A 5 11.71 8.54 3.86
N ASN A 6 11.83 8.50 5.18
CA ASN A 6 10.83 7.85 6.02
C ASN A 6 9.48 8.56 5.94
N LYS A 7 9.48 9.90 5.87
CA LYS A 7 8.26 10.67 5.72
C LYS A 7 7.56 10.37 4.40
N LEU A 8 8.32 10.25 3.31
CA LEU A 8 7.75 9.91 2.02
C LEU A 8 7.14 8.51 2.04
N ASN A 9 7.82 7.56 2.65
CA ASN A 9 7.33 6.20 2.79
C ASN A 9 6.04 6.16 3.60
N GLU A 10 5.98 6.91 4.69
CA GLU A 10 4.78 7.00 5.53
C GLU A 10 3.62 7.61 4.75
N ARG A 11 3.88 8.60 3.92
CA ARG A 11 2.82 9.23 3.11
C ARG A 11 2.26 8.24 2.09
N ILE A 12 3.12 7.45 1.48
CA ILE A 12 2.68 6.42 0.54
C ILE A 12 1.81 5.40 1.27
N TYR A 13 2.26 4.95 2.45
CA TYR A 13 1.49 4.02 3.27
C TYR A 13 0.12 4.61 3.64
N ASP A 14 0.10 5.86 4.12
CA ASP A 14 -1.13 6.51 4.54
C ASP A 14 -2.11 6.66 3.39
N ASN A 15 -1.63 7.00 2.19
CA ASN A 15 -2.47 7.10 1.02
C ASN A 15 -3.06 5.75 0.64
N CYS A 16 -2.25 4.71 0.66
CA CYS A 16 -2.72 3.36 0.35
C CYS A 16 -3.78 2.91 1.33
N LYS A 17 -3.55 3.16 2.61
CA LYS A 17 -4.50 2.78 3.65
C LYS A 17 -5.82 3.54 3.52
N MET A 18 -5.74 4.84 3.21
CA MET A 18 -6.94 5.65 3.04
C MET A 18 -7.80 5.12 1.89
N TYR A 19 -7.19 4.86 0.76
CA TYR A 19 -7.93 4.32 -0.39
C TYR A 19 -8.44 2.91 -0.11
N TYR A 20 -7.65 2.09 0.56
CA TYR A 20 -8.09 0.75 0.93
C TYR A 20 -9.33 0.82 1.83
N ASP A 21 -9.30 1.65 2.87
CA ASP A 21 -10.42 1.79 3.79
C ASP A 21 -11.67 2.28 3.06
N LYS A 22 -11.49 3.19 2.10
CA LYS A 22 -12.60 3.75 1.33
C LYS A 22 -13.23 2.71 0.40
N TYR A 23 -12.41 1.94 -0.28
CA TYR A 23 -12.89 1.01 -1.31
C TYR A 23 -13.29 -0.36 -0.75
N SER A 24 -12.72 -0.76 0.39
CA SER A 24 -12.98 -2.08 0.95
C SER A 24 -14.42 -2.26 1.44
N VAL A 25 -15.15 -1.15 1.64
CA VAL A 25 -16.55 -1.22 2.06
C VAL A 25 -17.51 -1.42 0.88
N GLN A 26 -16.99 -1.37 -0.35
CA GLN A 26 -17.80 -1.59 -1.54
C GLN A 26 -17.89 -3.09 -1.86
N ASP A 27 -18.99 -3.50 -2.47
CA ASP A 27 -19.17 -4.90 -2.86
C ASP A 27 -18.18 -5.31 -3.95
N GLU A 28 -17.94 -4.40 -4.90
CA GLU A 28 -16.92 -4.62 -5.92
C GLU A 28 -16.35 -3.28 -6.37
N LEU A 29 -15.15 -3.34 -6.92
CA LEU A 29 -14.45 -2.14 -7.40
C LEU A 29 -14.80 -1.88 -8.86
N THR A 30 -14.86 -0.59 -9.21
CA THR A 30 -14.94 -0.21 -10.62
C THR A 30 -13.57 -0.45 -11.26
N ASP A 31 -13.53 -0.48 -12.61
CA ASP A 31 -12.27 -0.64 -13.34
C ASP A 31 -11.28 0.46 -12.97
N GLU A 32 -11.77 1.69 -12.83
CA GLU A 32 -10.92 2.81 -12.44
C GLU A 32 -10.35 2.62 -11.04
N GLN A 33 -11.18 2.19 -10.09
CA GLN A 33 -10.75 1.95 -8.72
C GLN A 33 -9.74 0.80 -8.65
N SER A 34 -9.96 -0.26 -9.42
CA SER A 34 -9.01 -1.37 -9.49
C SER A 34 -7.66 -0.90 -10.01
N GLY A 35 -7.67 -0.01 -11.02
CA GLY A 35 -6.43 0.56 -11.56
C GLY A 35 -5.70 1.39 -10.52
N ILE A 36 -6.43 2.23 -9.77
CA ILE A 36 -5.85 3.05 -8.71
C ILE A 36 -5.22 2.15 -7.63
N MET A 37 -5.94 1.14 -7.18
CA MET A 37 -5.43 0.24 -6.14
C MET A 37 -4.24 -0.57 -6.64
N GLY A 38 -4.26 -0.99 -7.91
CA GLY A 38 -3.13 -1.70 -8.50
C GLY A 38 -1.86 -0.85 -8.51
N GLY A 39 -1.99 0.42 -8.89
CA GLY A 39 -0.86 1.35 -8.86
C GLY A 39 -0.35 1.59 -7.45
N LEU A 40 -1.25 1.78 -6.51
CA LEU A 40 -0.88 1.96 -5.11
C LEU A 40 -0.21 0.70 -4.54
N TYR A 41 -0.70 -0.47 -4.91
CA TYR A 41 -0.10 -1.74 -4.50
C TYR A 41 1.36 -1.81 -4.97
N GLN A 42 1.61 -1.49 -6.23
CA GLN A 42 2.96 -1.53 -6.76
C GLN A 42 3.88 -0.55 -6.05
N SER A 43 3.40 0.67 -5.81
CA SER A 43 4.18 1.68 -5.09
C SER A 43 4.51 1.23 -3.68
N LEU A 44 3.52 0.69 -2.98
CA LEU A 44 3.70 0.21 -1.61
C LEU A 44 4.65 -0.98 -1.56
N ASN A 45 4.59 -1.86 -2.56
CA ASN A 45 5.47 -3.01 -2.64
C ASN A 45 6.93 -2.56 -2.77
N ILE A 46 7.20 -1.56 -3.60
CA ILE A 46 8.54 -1.01 -3.76
C ILE A 46 9.01 -0.41 -2.42
N VAL A 47 8.15 0.36 -1.77
CA VAL A 47 8.49 0.97 -0.48
C VAL A 47 8.79 -0.09 0.57
N ALA A 48 7.99 -1.14 0.63
CA ALA A 48 8.19 -2.20 1.62
C ALA A 48 9.54 -2.89 1.42
N ASN A 49 9.90 -3.18 0.18
CA ASN A 49 11.16 -3.83 -0.13
C ASN A 49 12.35 -2.92 0.19
N GLU A 50 12.26 -1.65 -0.19
CA GLU A 50 13.32 -0.67 0.08
C GLU A 50 13.50 -0.47 1.58
N TYR A 51 12.40 -0.39 2.31
CA TYR A 51 12.44 -0.17 3.75
C TYR A 51 13.15 -1.32 4.44
N LEU A 52 12.84 -2.54 4.04
CA LEU A 52 13.47 -3.73 4.63
C LEU A 52 14.98 -3.74 4.36
N VAL A 53 15.38 -3.39 3.14
CA VAL A 53 16.80 -3.41 2.76
C VAL A 53 17.60 -2.33 3.47
N ASN A 54 17.04 -1.14 3.61
CA ASN A 54 17.78 0.02 4.06
C ASN A 54 17.76 0.25 5.57
N ASN A 55 16.71 -0.21 6.27
CA ASN A 55 16.51 0.16 7.67
C ASN A 55 16.55 -1.02 8.64
N GLU A 56 16.52 -2.23 8.16
CA GLU A 56 16.44 -3.43 9.00
C GLU A 56 15.29 -3.39 10.00
N ASN A 57 14.39 -2.44 9.84
CA ASN A 57 13.24 -2.30 10.72
C ASN A 57 12.10 -3.18 10.25
N ASP A 58 11.17 -3.41 11.18
CA ASP A 58 10.00 -4.21 10.91
C ASP A 58 9.09 -3.51 9.88
N ASN A 59 8.87 -4.18 8.76
CA ASN A 59 7.99 -3.67 7.71
C ASN A 59 6.63 -4.40 7.70
N THR A 60 6.26 -4.99 8.83
CA THR A 60 5.05 -5.80 8.94
C THR A 60 3.80 -5.03 8.51
N LYS A 61 3.68 -3.77 8.92
CA LYS A 61 2.48 -2.99 8.57
C LYS A 61 2.35 -2.78 7.06
N TYR A 62 3.47 -2.65 6.36
CA TYR A 62 3.46 -2.51 4.90
C TYR A 62 3.02 -3.81 4.25
N ARG A 63 3.56 -4.92 4.70
CA ARG A 63 3.20 -6.24 4.16
C ARG A 63 1.76 -6.61 4.47
N ASP A 64 1.28 -6.27 5.66
CA ASP A 64 -0.11 -6.52 6.02
C ASP A 64 -1.06 -5.77 5.09
N LEU A 65 -0.75 -4.50 4.81
CA LEU A 65 -1.58 -3.70 3.91
C LEU A 65 -1.50 -4.23 2.48
N LEU A 66 -0.33 -4.66 2.04
CA LEU A 66 -0.16 -5.28 0.73
C LEU A 66 -1.05 -6.51 0.58
N ASP A 67 -1.05 -7.37 1.59
CA ASP A 67 -1.89 -8.57 1.58
C ASP A 67 -3.37 -8.22 1.51
N LYS A 68 -3.78 -7.20 2.24
CA LYS A 68 -5.18 -6.76 2.24
C LYS A 68 -5.58 -6.21 0.88
N ILE A 69 -4.73 -5.41 0.27
CA ILE A 69 -4.99 -4.85 -1.06
C ILE A 69 -5.04 -5.98 -2.10
N GLU A 70 -4.13 -6.93 -2.01
CA GLU A 70 -4.12 -8.07 -2.93
C GLU A 70 -5.43 -8.84 -2.86
N LYS A 71 -5.91 -9.11 -1.65
CA LYS A 71 -7.19 -9.81 -1.48
C LYS A 71 -8.35 -9.00 -2.03
N LEU A 72 -8.32 -7.68 -1.83
CA LEU A 72 -9.36 -6.81 -2.36
C LEU A 72 -9.40 -6.86 -3.89
N LEU A 73 -8.23 -6.83 -4.52
CA LEU A 73 -8.12 -6.90 -5.97
C LEU A 73 -8.55 -8.26 -6.52
N GLU A 74 -8.27 -9.35 -5.80
CA GLU A 74 -8.69 -10.68 -6.21
C GLU A 74 -10.21 -10.85 -6.22
N ILE A 75 -10.88 -10.23 -5.27
CA ILE A 75 -12.34 -10.32 -5.14
C ILE A 75 -13.02 -9.53 -6.27
N SER A 76 -12.41 -8.45 -6.66
CA SER A 76 -12.99 -7.61 -7.70
C SER A 76 -12.53 -8.04 -9.09
#